data_cf7c8fb2c86e598e6fc8b2f47c4fd4c2
#
_entry.id   cf7c8fb2c86e598e6fc8b2f47c4fd4c2
#
_cell.length_a   1.000
_cell.length_b   1.000
_cell.length_c   1.000
_cell.angle_alpha   90.00
_cell.angle_beta   90.00
_cell.angle_gamma   90.00
#
_symmetry.space_group_name_H-M   'P 1'
#
loop_
_entity.id
_entity.type
_entity.pdbx_description
1 polymer ?
#
loop_
_entity_poly.entity_id
_entity_poly.type
_entity_poly.pdbx_seq_one_letter_code
_entity_poly.pdbx_strand_id
1 'polypeptide(L)'
;MGKKNPTIFLLKLKRRENRTFSTSALTATWITASDLPTGTNPMTITNNYDLPAPMYRALAHDGYMAGTRKADISVTTLIGPPKINQLKKRYSDLIVEDASDRVWALLGQSVHKVLELAGGEEELTEKRLYLEINGWTLTGQTDLYETGNKVISDFKVTSVFSFLLGGKSEWEAQINLNAMLWRSYGYEVNKGQIVAILRDWQASKAEYDKEYPQCAVHIVDIPLWDNEECIAYAAERIKLHQAAAAMPDDTIPACEPKERWAKSNTFAIKKDGNKRAAKVCDTLEEAQQLLPTYGAKHSIETRAGGDIRCERYCSVAPFCHYYKATYKSNE
;
A
#
# COMPACT_ATOMS: atom_id res chain seq x y z
N MET A 1 2.11 -30.80 -43.74
CA MET A 1 1.15 -29.91 -44.41
C MET A 1 -0.16 -30.00 -43.66
N GLY A 2 -0.73 -28.87 -43.21
CA GLY A 2 -2.01 -28.83 -42.51
C GLY A 2 -1.99 -27.85 -41.35
N LYS A 3 -2.10 -26.56 -41.68
CA LYS A 3 -2.31 -25.47 -40.70
C LYS A 3 -3.72 -25.58 -40.10
N LYS A 4 -3.84 -25.75 -38.79
CA LYS A 4 -5.12 -25.62 -38.07
C LYS A 4 -5.24 -24.19 -37.52
N ASN A 5 -6.25 -23.46 -38.02
CA ASN A 5 -6.68 -22.16 -37.49
C ASN A 5 -7.32 -22.32 -36.09
N PRO A 6 -7.12 -21.38 -35.17
CA PRO A 6 -7.85 -21.36 -33.91
C PRO A 6 -9.29 -20.88 -34.12
N THR A 7 -10.24 -21.70 -33.71
CA THR A 7 -11.67 -21.41 -33.73
C THR A 7 -12.02 -20.43 -32.61
N ILE A 8 -12.51 -19.27 -32.99
CA ILE A 8 -13.05 -18.26 -32.05
C ILE A 8 -14.41 -18.77 -31.58
N PHE A 9 -14.57 -19.00 -30.27
CA PHE A 9 -15.86 -19.32 -29.65
C PHE A 9 -16.67 -18.03 -29.48
N LEU A 10 -17.67 -17.83 -30.34
CA LEU A 10 -18.70 -16.82 -30.17
C LEU A 10 -19.81 -17.36 -29.25
N LEU A 11 -19.91 -16.82 -28.04
CA LEU A 11 -21.03 -17.07 -27.15
C LEU A 11 -22.29 -16.40 -27.71
N LYS A 12 -23.23 -17.22 -28.22
CA LYS A 12 -24.57 -16.77 -28.57
C LYS A 12 -25.40 -16.58 -27.29
N LEU A 13 -25.63 -15.33 -26.91
CA LEU A 13 -26.66 -14.97 -25.93
C LEU A 13 -28.04 -15.14 -26.55
N LYS A 14 -28.84 -16.08 -26.06
CA LYS A 14 -30.27 -16.20 -26.38
C LYS A 14 -31.03 -15.01 -25.82
N ARG A 15 -31.61 -14.19 -26.71
CA ARG A 15 -32.63 -13.18 -26.36
C ARG A 15 -33.82 -13.89 -25.72
N ARG A 16 -34.19 -13.51 -24.50
CA ARG A 16 -35.56 -13.65 -24.00
C ARG A 16 -36.30 -12.36 -24.32
N GLU A 17 -37.32 -12.50 -25.16
CA GLU A 17 -38.24 -11.44 -25.50
C GLU A 17 -39.24 -11.17 -24.38
N ASN A 18 -39.69 -9.90 -24.34
CA ASN A 18 -40.83 -9.33 -23.63
C ASN A 18 -40.60 -8.78 -22.22
N ARG A 19 -40.09 -7.57 -22.19
CA ARG A 19 -40.63 -6.46 -21.37
C ARG A 19 -40.38 -5.15 -22.11
N THR A 20 -41.47 -4.43 -22.42
CA THR A 20 -41.47 -3.09 -22.94
C THR A 20 -40.79 -2.13 -21.97
N PHE A 21 -39.59 -1.72 -22.28
CA PHE A 21 -38.95 -0.60 -21.61
C PHE A 21 -39.10 0.65 -22.46
N SER A 22 -39.70 1.68 -21.84
CA SER A 22 -39.75 3.05 -22.35
C SER A 22 -38.32 3.50 -22.73
N THR A 23 -38.15 3.90 -23.97
CA THR A 23 -36.93 4.55 -24.47
C THR A 23 -36.85 5.97 -23.93
N SER A 24 -36.43 6.14 -22.66
CA SER A 24 -35.80 7.37 -22.25
C SER A 24 -34.38 7.33 -22.80
N ALA A 25 -34.06 8.25 -23.71
CA ALA A 25 -32.74 8.40 -24.31
C ALA A 25 -31.69 8.50 -23.20
N LEU A 26 -30.84 7.49 -23.08
CA LEU A 26 -29.57 7.58 -22.34
C LEU A 26 -28.69 8.56 -23.12
N THR A 27 -28.80 9.84 -22.80
CA THR A 27 -27.82 10.84 -23.20
C THR A 27 -26.54 10.46 -22.44
N ALA A 28 -25.59 9.85 -23.15
CA ALA A 28 -24.23 9.71 -22.69
C ALA A 28 -23.67 11.12 -22.49
N THR A 29 -23.70 11.61 -21.27
CA THR A 29 -23.00 12.83 -20.88
C THR A 29 -21.52 12.51 -20.90
N TRP A 30 -20.81 12.99 -21.91
CA TRP A 30 -19.37 12.95 -21.95
C TRP A 30 -18.86 13.82 -20.80
N ILE A 31 -18.20 13.21 -19.80
CA ILE A 31 -17.47 13.96 -18.78
C ILE A 31 -16.32 14.65 -19.50
N THR A 32 -16.40 15.97 -19.62
CA THR A 32 -15.31 16.78 -20.17
C THR A 32 -14.24 17.00 -19.12
N ALA A 33 -13.02 17.33 -19.53
CA ALA A 33 -11.91 17.60 -18.60
C ALA A 33 -12.22 18.75 -17.61
N SER A 34 -13.22 19.59 -17.90
CA SER A 34 -13.74 20.64 -17.02
C SER A 34 -14.68 20.13 -15.92
N ASP A 35 -15.19 18.91 -16.02
CA ASP A 35 -16.13 18.32 -15.05
C ASP A 35 -15.41 17.51 -13.98
N LEU A 36 -14.09 17.34 -14.12
CA LEU A 36 -13.27 16.75 -13.06
C LEU A 36 -13.11 17.78 -11.94
N PRO A 37 -13.42 17.43 -10.66
CA PRO A 37 -13.19 18.34 -9.57
C PRO A 37 -11.72 18.76 -9.56
N THR A 38 -11.47 20.05 -9.61
CA THR A 38 -10.15 20.65 -9.50
C THR A 38 -9.63 20.52 -8.06
N GLY A 39 -9.42 19.30 -7.61
CA GLY A 39 -8.58 19.03 -6.46
C GLY A 39 -7.15 19.32 -6.90
N THR A 40 -6.65 20.51 -6.62
CA THR A 40 -5.26 20.87 -6.85
C THR A 40 -4.40 19.98 -5.97
N ASN A 41 -3.92 18.88 -6.56
CA ASN A 41 -2.79 18.17 -5.97
C ASN A 41 -1.60 19.15 -6.10
N PRO A 42 -1.03 19.68 -5.01
CA PRO A 42 0.09 20.62 -5.10
C PRO A 42 1.35 19.96 -5.67
N MET A 43 1.37 18.62 -5.72
CA MET A 43 2.48 17.81 -6.24
C MET A 43 2.57 17.91 -7.77
N THR A 44 3.78 18.09 -8.28
CA THR A 44 4.04 18.05 -9.72
C THR A 44 4.12 16.60 -10.21
N ILE A 45 3.26 16.22 -11.16
CA ILE A 45 3.30 14.91 -11.81
C ILE A 45 3.92 15.08 -13.21
N THR A 46 5.03 14.39 -13.47
CA THR A 46 5.70 14.37 -14.79
C THR A 46 5.21 13.20 -15.65
N ASN A 47 5.54 13.23 -16.93
CA ASN A 47 5.27 12.13 -17.88
C ASN A 47 6.54 11.81 -18.68
N ASN A 48 7.55 11.35 -17.99
CA ASN A 48 8.89 11.12 -18.56
C ASN A 48 8.94 9.95 -19.56
N TYR A 49 7.88 9.12 -19.59
CA TYR A 49 7.78 7.96 -20.48
C TYR A 49 6.74 8.13 -21.58
N ASP A 50 6.29 9.36 -21.84
CA ASP A 50 5.32 9.68 -22.91
C ASP A 50 4.07 8.80 -22.86
N LEU A 51 3.55 8.54 -21.65
CA LEU A 51 2.31 7.76 -21.48
C LEU A 51 1.15 8.42 -22.24
N PRO A 52 0.28 7.62 -22.86
CA PRO A 52 -0.91 8.15 -23.54
C PRO A 52 -1.75 9.06 -22.64
N ALA A 53 -2.28 10.15 -23.18
CA ALA A 53 -2.97 11.18 -22.42
C ALA A 53 -4.08 10.67 -21.49
N PRO A 54 -4.92 9.68 -21.83
CA PRO A 54 -5.90 9.12 -20.90
C PRO A 54 -5.26 8.45 -19.70
N MET A 55 -4.16 7.71 -19.91
CA MET A 55 -3.43 7.02 -18.84
C MET A 55 -2.75 8.04 -17.92
N TYR A 56 -2.05 9.03 -18.49
CA TYR A 56 -1.45 10.10 -17.71
C TYR A 56 -2.49 10.83 -16.84
N ARG A 57 -3.64 11.21 -17.40
CA ARG A 57 -4.71 11.85 -16.64
C ARG A 57 -5.22 10.97 -15.48
N ALA A 58 -5.40 9.67 -15.72
CA ALA A 58 -5.84 8.75 -14.67
C ALA A 58 -4.81 8.62 -13.55
N LEU A 59 -3.51 8.60 -13.88
CA LEU A 59 -2.41 8.52 -12.91
C LEU A 59 -2.17 9.85 -12.16
N ALA A 60 -2.39 10.99 -12.83
CA ALA A 60 -2.25 12.31 -12.22
C ALA A 60 -3.44 12.69 -11.34
N HIS A 61 -4.61 12.07 -11.56
CA HIS A 61 -5.81 12.34 -10.78
C HIS A 61 -5.73 11.70 -9.38
N ASP A 62 -5.92 12.53 -8.34
CA ASP A 62 -6.08 12.05 -6.97
C ASP A 62 -7.56 12.06 -6.58
N GLY A 63 -8.26 10.98 -6.93
CA GLY A 63 -9.69 10.82 -6.61
C GLY A 63 -10.00 10.72 -5.11
N TYR A 64 -8.98 10.60 -4.28
CA TYR A 64 -9.15 10.43 -2.82
C TYR A 64 -9.55 11.72 -2.09
N MET A 65 -9.25 12.87 -2.70
CA MET A 65 -9.48 14.20 -2.08
C MET A 65 -10.84 14.81 -2.38
N ALA A 66 -11.60 14.27 -3.34
CA ALA A 66 -12.88 14.83 -3.76
C ALA A 66 -14.02 14.43 -2.79
N GLY A 67 -14.58 15.42 -2.07
CA GLY A 67 -15.85 15.27 -1.35
C GLY A 67 -15.78 14.80 0.09
N THR A 68 -14.62 14.83 0.76
CA THR A 68 -14.51 14.44 2.16
C THR A 68 -14.79 15.59 3.12
N ARG A 69 -15.56 15.32 4.17
CA ARG A 69 -15.60 16.21 5.36
C ARG A 69 -14.17 16.42 5.83
N LYS A 70 -13.83 17.66 6.19
CA LYS A 70 -12.47 17.97 6.68
C LYS A 70 -12.15 17.12 7.92
N ALA A 71 -11.11 16.28 7.82
CA ALA A 71 -10.53 15.53 8.91
C ALA A 71 -9.08 15.96 9.11
N ASP A 72 -8.57 15.82 10.32
CA ASP A 72 -7.18 16.20 10.63
C ASP A 72 -6.21 15.11 10.17
N ILE A 73 -6.64 13.83 10.31
CA ILE A 73 -5.81 12.69 9.94
C ILE A 73 -6.66 11.49 9.54
N SER A 74 -6.19 10.72 8.54
CA SER A 74 -6.78 9.43 8.19
C SER A 74 -6.11 8.29 8.95
N VAL A 75 -6.81 7.15 9.10
CA VAL A 75 -6.25 5.91 9.69
C VAL A 75 -4.94 5.54 8.98
N THR A 76 -4.91 5.52 7.66
CA THR A 76 -3.71 5.18 6.88
C THR A 76 -2.54 6.13 7.15
N THR A 77 -2.82 7.42 7.31
CA THR A 77 -1.80 8.42 7.64
C THR A 77 -1.33 8.28 9.08
N LEU A 78 -2.26 8.02 10.02
CA LEU A 78 -1.98 7.90 11.45
C LEU A 78 -1.00 6.77 11.76
N ILE A 79 -1.17 5.61 11.12
CA ILE A 79 -0.27 4.46 11.32
C ILE A 79 1.12 4.67 10.69
N GLY A 80 1.23 5.58 9.74
CA GLY A 80 2.50 5.90 9.09
C GLY A 80 3.39 6.84 9.91
N PRO A 81 4.66 7.05 9.47
CA PRO A 81 5.62 7.88 10.19
C PRO A 81 5.20 9.35 10.25
N PRO A 82 5.15 9.97 11.46
CA PRO A 82 4.81 11.39 11.61
C PRO A 82 5.72 12.32 10.81
N LYS A 83 7.03 12.04 10.76
CA LYS A 83 8.00 12.83 9.99
C LYS A 83 7.66 12.87 8.50
N ILE A 84 7.37 11.72 7.90
CA ILE A 84 7.02 11.65 6.47
C ILE A 84 5.74 12.44 6.21
N ASN A 85 4.71 12.25 7.05
CA ASN A 85 3.46 12.98 6.90
C ASN A 85 3.66 14.48 7.00
N GLN A 86 4.44 14.94 7.98
CA GLN A 86 4.67 16.38 8.20
C GLN A 86 5.48 17.00 7.06
N LEU A 87 6.55 16.34 6.60
CA LEU A 87 7.34 16.82 5.47
C LEU A 87 6.52 16.81 4.16
N LYS A 88 5.66 15.80 3.94
CA LYS A 88 4.73 15.81 2.80
C LYS A 88 3.80 17.02 2.81
N LYS A 89 3.26 17.38 3.98
CA LYS A 89 2.39 18.57 4.12
C LYS A 89 3.15 19.87 3.84
N ARG A 90 4.38 20.00 4.34
CA ARG A 90 5.19 21.22 4.23
C ARG A 90 5.77 21.45 2.84
N TYR A 91 6.12 20.38 2.14
CA TYR A 91 6.83 20.40 0.86
C TYR A 91 6.00 19.83 -0.29
N SER A 92 4.67 19.80 -0.13
CA SER A 92 3.76 19.22 -1.11
C SER A 92 3.91 19.78 -2.53
N ASP A 93 4.17 21.07 -2.64
CA ASP A 93 4.37 21.82 -3.89
C ASP A 93 5.76 21.60 -4.52
N LEU A 94 6.72 21.11 -3.74
CA LEU A 94 8.09 20.81 -4.18
C LEU A 94 8.32 19.32 -4.46
N ILE A 95 7.37 18.47 -4.13
CA ILE A 95 7.47 17.03 -4.44
C ILE A 95 7.15 16.81 -5.91
N VAL A 96 8.05 16.10 -6.60
CA VAL A 96 7.88 15.70 -7.98
C VAL A 96 7.83 14.17 -8.03
N GLU A 97 6.80 13.63 -8.67
CA GLU A 97 6.65 12.18 -8.94
C GLU A 97 6.42 11.98 -10.44
N ASP A 98 6.89 10.87 -11.00
CA ASP A 98 6.53 10.51 -12.36
C ASP A 98 5.23 9.70 -12.37
N ALA A 99 4.41 9.90 -13.41
CA ALA A 99 3.14 9.18 -13.56
C ALA A 99 3.34 7.66 -13.55
N SER A 100 4.46 7.16 -14.11
CA SER A 100 4.77 5.73 -14.14
C SER A 100 4.93 5.11 -12.74
N ASP A 101 5.36 5.88 -11.74
CA ASP A 101 5.52 5.39 -10.35
C ASP A 101 4.17 5.16 -9.67
N ARG A 102 3.10 5.76 -10.19
CA ARG A 102 1.74 5.69 -9.64
C ARG A 102 0.88 4.56 -10.22
N VAL A 103 1.42 3.77 -11.12
CA VAL A 103 0.68 2.67 -11.79
C VAL A 103 0.11 1.65 -10.80
N TRP A 104 0.82 1.37 -9.73
CA TRP A 104 0.36 0.43 -8.70
C TRP A 104 -0.77 0.99 -7.84
N ALA A 105 -0.78 2.31 -7.63
CA ALA A 105 -1.91 2.99 -6.98
C ALA A 105 -3.16 2.95 -7.85
N LEU A 106 -3.03 3.19 -9.16
CA LEU A 106 -4.13 3.06 -10.12
C LEU A 106 -4.71 1.64 -10.14
N LEU A 107 -3.85 0.61 -10.14
CA LEU A 107 -4.30 -0.78 -10.09
C LEU A 107 -5.09 -1.06 -8.80
N GLY A 108 -4.59 -0.63 -7.65
CA GLY A 108 -5.30 -0.75 -6.37
C GLY A 108 -6.67 -0.06 -6.42
N GLN A 109 -6.72 1.21 -6.82
CA GLN A 109 -7.97 1.98 -6.94
C GLN A 109 -8.98 1.33 -7.89
N SER A 110 -8.51 0.76 -9.01
CA SER A 110 -9.36 0.07 -9.96
C SER A 110 -10.00 -1.19 -9.37
N VAL A 111 -9.23 -1.97 -8.61
CA VAL A 111 -9.75 -3.16 -7.91
C VAL A 111 -10.78 -2.76 -6.86
N HIS A 112 -10.48 -1.77 -6.01
CA HIS A 112 -11.43 -1.25 -5.03
C HIS A 112 -12.73 -0.78 -5.68
N LYS A 113 -12.65 -0.03 -6.78
CA LYS A 113 -13.84 0.46 -7.49
C LYS A 113 -14.69 -0.67 -8.06
N VAL A 114 -14.08 -1.72 -8.60
CA VAL A 114 -14.82 -2.90 -9.11
C VAL A 114 -15.51 -3.65 -7.97
N LEU A 115 -14.82 -3.83 -6.84
CA LEU A 115 -15.38 -4.51 -5.67
C LEU A 115 -16.48 -3.69 -4.99
N GLU A 116 -16.33 -2.36 -4.91
CA GLU A 116 -17.39 -1.46 -4.45
C GLU A 116 -18.68 -1.63 -5.25
N LEU A 117 -18.56 -1.68 -6.59
CA LEU A 117 -19.72 -1.84 -7.49
C LEU A 117 -20.36 -3.24 -7.43
N ALA A 118 -19.64 -4.23 -6.92
CA ALA A 118 -20.13 -5.60 -6.77
C ALA A 118 -20.82 -5.86 -5.43
N GLY A 119 -20.80 -4.90 -4.49
CA GLY A 119 -21.41 -5.04 -3.16
C GLY A 119 -22.92 -5.29 -3.21
N GLY A 120 -23.41 -6.13 -2.29
CA GLY A 120 -24.81 -6.51 -2.14
C GLY A 120 -25.56 -5.71 -1.06
N GLU A 121 -26.80 -6.09 -0.79
CA GLU A 121 -27.69 -5.37 0.15
C GLU A 121 -27.20 -5.43 1.62
N GLU A 122 -26.53 -6.51 2.01
CA GLU A 122 -26.00 -6.71 3.37
C GLU A 122 -24.54 -6.23 3.51
N GLU A 123 -24.00 -5.55 2.50
CA GLU A 123 -22.63 -5.14 2.41
C GLU A 123 -22.53 -3.61 2.34
N LEU A 124 -21.77 -3.03 3.27
CA LEU A 124 -21.49 -1.61 3.28
C LEU A 124 -20.07 -1.40 2.75
N THR A 125 -19.96 -0.97 1.48
CA THR A 125 -18.70 -0.76 0.80
C THR A 125 -18.26 0.71 0.88
N GLU A 126 -16.93 0.93 0.94
CA GLU A 126 -16.27 2.25 0.91
C GLU A 126 -16.85 3.27 1.91
N LYS A 127 -17.32 2.79 3.08
CA LYS A 127 -17.89 3.66 4.11
C LYS A 127 -16.81 4.39 4.88
N ARG A 128 -16.93 5.72 4.87
CA ARG A 128 -16.04 6.61 5.61
C ARG A 128 -16.67 7.04 6.92
N LEU A 129 -15.96 6.82 8.02
CA LEU A 129 -16.35 7.12 9.38
C LEU A 129 -15.38 8.13 10.01
N TYR A 130 -15.84 8.79 11.08
CA TYR A 130 -15.11 9.87 11.74
C TYR A 130 -15.23 9.73 13.26
N LEU A 131 -14.15 10.01 13.98
CA LEU A 131 -14.12 10.03 15.44
C LEU A 131 -13.18 11.11 15.93
N GLU A 132 -13.60 11.89 16.91
CA GLU A 132 -12.74 12.88 17.55
C GLU A 132 -11.93 12.22 18.68
N ILE A 133 -10.60 12.36 18.60
CA ILE A 133 -9.65 11.87 19.61
C ILE A 133 -8.59 12.93 19.83
N ASN A 134 -8.36 13.32 21.08
CA ASN A 134 -7.36 14.35 21.47
C ASN A 134 -7.47 15.64 20.65
N GLY A 135 -8.69 16.10 20.36
CA GLY A 135 -8.96 17.33 19.62
C GLY A 135 -8.69 17.25 18.12
N TRP A 136 -8.35 16.07 17.60
CA TRP A 136 -8.26 15.81 16.16
C TRP A 136 -9.38 14.89 15.68
N THR A 137 -9.90 15.17 14.49
CA THR A 137 -10.84 14.30 13.80
C THR A 137 -10.06 13.23 13.02
N LEU A 138 -10.11 11.99 13.54
CA LEU A 138 -9.64 10.79 12.82
C LEU A 138 -10.71 10.36 11.82
N THR A 139 -10.32 9.98 10.60
CA THR A 139 -11.20 9.36 9.61
C THR A 139 -10.63 8.05 9.11
N GLY A 140 -11.49 7.06 8.93
CA GLY A 140 -11.17 5.78 8.29
C GLY A 140 -12.21 5.46 7.22
N GLN A 141 -11.77 4.84 6.15
CA GLN A 141 -12.62 4.27 5.12
C GLN A 141 -12.40 2.77 5.11
N THR A 142 -13.48 2.02 5.25
CA THR A 142 -13.47 0.56 5.25
C THR A 142 -13.96 0.10 3.89
N ASP A 143 -13.20 -0.79 3.25
CA ASP A 143 -13.53 -1.27 1.91
C ASP A 143 -14.83 -2.08 1.92
N LEU A 144 -14.99 -2.94 2.93
CA LEU A 144 -16.19 -3.77 3.10
C LEU A 144 -16.52 -3.98 4.58
N TYR A 145 -17.79 -3.78 4.95
CA TYR A 145 -18.37 -4.27 6.20
C TYR A 145 -19.59 -5.14 5.89
N GLU A 146 -19.54 -6.40 6.26
CA GLU A 146 -20.63 -7.37 6.15
C GLU A 146 -21.52 -7.28 7.38
N THR A 147 -22.75 -6.81 7.21
CA THR A 147 -23.69 -6.57 8.34
C THR A 147 -24.16 -7.84 9.01
N GLY A 148 -24.40 -8.91 8.24
CA GLY A 148 -24.85 -10.22 8.75
C GLY A 148 -23.77 -10.91 9.58
N ASN A 149 -22.55 -10.96 9.09
CA ASN A 149 -21.42 -11.64 9.73
C ASN A 149 -20.63 -10.73 10.70
N LYS A 150 -20.86 -9.41 10.64
CA LYS A 150 -20.14 -8.39 11.44
C LYS A 150 -18.63 -8.45 11.20
N VAL A 151 -18.23 -8.60 9.92
CA VAL A 151 -16.85 -8.71 9.45
C VAL A 151 -16.44 -7.44 8.74
N ILE A 152 -15.27 -6.92 9.09
CA ILE A 152 -14.63 -5.89 8.29
C ILE A 152 -13.50 -6.50 7.44
N SER A 153 -13.45 -6.10 6.17
CA SER A 153 -12.44 -6.53 5.23
C SER A 153 -11.76 -5.34 4.57
N ASP A 154 -10.47 -5.46 4.34
CA ASP A 154 -9.70 -4.49 3.57
C ASP A 154 -8.97 -5.22 2.44
N PHE A 155 -9.12 -4.72 1.22
CA PHE A 155 -8.55 -5.32 0.01
C PHE A 155 -7.16 -4.79 -0.27
N LYS A 156 -6.17 -5.68 -0.43
CA LYS A 156 -4.78 -5.29 -0.70
C LYS A 156 -4.26 -5.93 -1.97
N VAL A 157 -3.98 -5.11 -2.99
CA VAL A 157 -3.22 -5.55 -4.16
C VAL A 157 -1.74 -5.50 -3.83
N THR A 158 -1.09 -6.66 -3.66
CA THR A 158 0.30 -6.75 -3.19
C THR A 158 1.10 -7.76 -4.01
N SER A 159 2.43 -7.83 -3.79
CA SER A 159 3.26 -8.88 -4.38
C SER A 159 3.30 -10.12 -3.50
N VAL A 160 3.56 -11.29 -4.11
CA VAL A 160 3.83 -12.53 -3.38
C VAL A 160 4.96 -12.34 -2.37
N PHE A 161 6.03 -11.68 -2.77
CA PHE A 161 7.16 -11.41 -1.87
C PHE A 161 6.74 -10.63 -0.62
N SER A 162 5.98 -9.54 -0.79
CA SER A 162 5.49 -8.76 0.34
C SER A 162 4.51 -9.52 1.23
N PHE A 163 3.74 -10.44 0.64
CA PHE A 163 2.82 -11.31 1.37
C PHE A 163 3.57 -12.34 2.22
N LEU A 164 4.58 -13.02 1.64
CA LEU A 164 5.37 -14.04 2.33
C LEU A 164 6.27 -13.50 3.45
N LEU A 165 6.61 -12.21 3.43
CA LEU A 165 7.34 -11.57 4.54
C LEU A 165 6.51 -11.46 5.84
N GLY A 166 5.26 -11.91 5.80
CA GLY A 166 4.35 -11.92 6.93
C GLY A 166 3.48 -10.67 7.02
N GLY A 167 2.39 -10.80 7.77
CA GLY A 167 1.40 -9.73 7.97
C GLY A 167 2.06 -8.46 8.47
N LYS A 168 1.87 -7.38 7.75
CA LYS A 168 2.40 -6.08 8.14
C LYS A 168 1.66 -5.61 9.40
N SER A 169 2.36 -5.19 10.43
CA SER A 169 1.75 -4.55 11.60
C SER A 169 0.86 -3.35 11.22
N GLU A 170 1.11 -2.77 10.05
CA GLU A 170 0.28 -1.73 9.46
C GLU A 170 -1.13 -2.24 9.10
N TRP A 171 -1.26 -3.50 8.65
CA TRP A 171 -2.54 -4.13 8.35
C TRP A 171 -3.36 -4.36 9.63
N GLU A 172 -2.68 -4.84 10.67
CA GLU A 172 -3.29 -5.05 11.98
C GLU A 172 -3.81 -3.73 12.56
N ALA A 173 -2.99 -2.70 12.60
CA ALA A 173 -3.39 -1.38 13.07
C ALA A 173 -4.52 -0.77 12.22
N GLN A 174 -4.49 -0.93 10.88
CA GLN A 174 -5.52 -0.39 10.01
C GLN A 174 -6.88 -1.04 10.27
N ILE A 175 -6.94 -2.38 10.35
CA ILE A 175 -8.17 -3.12 10.62
C ILE A 175 -8.71 -2.74 12.00
N ASN A 176 -7.87 -2.69 13.03
CA ASN A 176 -8.29 -2.41 14.39
C ASN A 176 -8.79 -0.98 14.58
N LEU A 177 -8.14 0.01 13.96
CA LEU A 177 -8.63 1.39 13.98
C LEU A 177 -9.95 1.55 13.21
N ASN A 178 -10.12 0.86 12.09
CA ASN A 178 -11.40 0.84 11.38
C ASN A 178 -12.47 0.13 12.21
N ALA A 179 -12.16 -0.99 12.89
CA ALA A 179 -13.09 -1.67 13.81
C ALA A 179 -13.54 -0.74 14.94
N MET A 180 -12.62 0.02 15.54
CA MET A 180 -12.94 1.05 16.55
C MET A 180 -13.90 2.10 15.99
N LEU A 181 -13.68 2.59 14.77
CA LEU A 181 -14.57 3.55 14.13
C LEU A 181 -15.98 2.95 13.96
N TRP A 182 -16.12 1.72 13.45
CA TRP A 182 -17.42 1.06 13.33
C TRP A 182 -18.13 0.88 14.66
N ARG A 183 -17.39 0.44 15.70
CA ARG A 183 -17.93 0.29 17.06
C ARG A 183 -18.40 1.62 17.65
N SER A 184 -17.73 2.74 17.34
CA SER A 184 -18.14 4.07 17.79
C SER A 184 -19.48 4.55 17.18
N TYR A 185 -19.89 3.96 16.05
CA TYR A 185 -21.20 4.18 15.43
C TYR A 185 -22.24 3.14 15.83
N GLY A 186 -21.95 2.28 16.80
CA GLY A 186 -22.89 1.29 17.34
C GLY A 186 -22.93 -0.03 16.55
N TYR A 187 -22.03 -0.24 15.61
CA TYR A 187 -21.91 -1.51 14.90
C TYR A 187 -21.02 -2.49 15.67
N GLU A 188 -21.40 -3.75 15.70
CA GLU A 188 -20.56 -4.80 16.23
C GLU A 188 -19.53 -5.25 15.17
N VAL A 189 -18.29 -5.51 15.60
CA VAL A 189 -17.25 -6.08 14.75
C VAL A 189 -16.68 -7.30 15.44
N ASN A 190 -16.98 -8.49 14.87
CA ASN A 190 -16.60 -9.79 15.41
C ASN A 190 -15.32 -10.35 14.76
N LYS A 191 -15.02 -9.92 13.54
CA LYS A 191 -13.87 -10.38 12.78
C LYS A 191 -13.31 -9.24 11.91
N GLY A 192 -11.99 -9.20 11.82
CA GLY A 192 -11.25 -8.36 10.88
C GLY A 192 -10.38 -9.21 9.96
N GLN A 193 -10.30 -8.86 8.69
CA GLN A 193 -9.49 -9.60 7.74
C GLN A 193 -8.90 -8.72 6.64
N ILE A 194 -7.76 -9.17 6.09
CA ILE A 194 -7.19 -8.63 4.86
C ILE A 194 -7.43 -9.63 3.75
N VAL A 195 -7.95 -9.16 2.63
CA VAL A 195 -8.06 -9.95 1.39
C VAL A 195 -6.91 -9.53 0.48
N ALA A 196 -5.84 -10.33 0.49
CA ALA A 196 -4.63 -10.06 -0.29
C ALA A 196 -4.76 -10.63 -1.71
N ILE A 197 -4.71 -9.75 -2.71
CA ILE A 197 -4.70 -10.09 -4.14
C ILE A 197 -3.25 -10.00 -4.62
N LEU A 198 -2.68 -11.15 -4.98
CA LEU A 198 -1.26 -11.31 -5.32
C LEU A 198 -1.04 -11.04 -6.82
N ARG A 199 -0.66 -9.80 -7.15
CA ARG A 199 -0.58 -9.31 -8.54
C ARG A 199 0.46 -10.01 -9.43
N ASP A 200 1.46 -10.65 -8.83
CA ASP A 200 2.57 -11.36 -9.49
C ASP A 200 2.58 -12.88 -9.20
N TRP A 201 1.43 -13.42 -8.77
CA TRP A 201 1.26 -14.84 -8.54
C TRP A 201 1.41 -15.66 -9.83
N GLN A 202 2.02 -16.83 -9.74
CA GLN A 202 2.31 -17.71 -10.87
C GLN A 202 1.82 -19.12 -10.59
N ALA A 203 0.88 -19.62 -11.41
CA ALA A 203 0.35 -20.97 -11.31
C ALA A 203 1.46 -22.04 -11.39
N SER A 204 2.42 -21.86 -12.30
CA SER A 204 3.54 -22.78 -12.44
C SER A 204 4.41 -22.91 -11.20
N LYS A 205 4.58 -21.84 -10.41
CA LYS A 205 5.31 -21.93 -9.15
C LYS A 205 4.52 -22.68 -8.09
N ALA A 206 3.20 -22.46 -8.02
CA ALA A 206 2.34 -23.13 -7.06
C ALA A 206 2.31 -24.66 -7.28
N GLU A 207 2.51 -25.13 -8.51
CA GLU A 207 2.59 -26.59 -8.82
C GLU A 207 3.84 -27.26 -8.23
N TYR A 208 4.97 -26.56 -8.20
CA TYR A 208 6.27 -27.14 -7.80
C TYR A 208 6.71 -26.76 -6.39
N ASP A 209 6.23 -25.65 -5.84
CA ASP A 209 6.63 -25.12 -4.54
C ASP A 209 5.41 -25.00 -3.62
N LYS A 210 5.32 -25.90 -2.65
CA LYS A 210 4.21 -25.93 -1.68
C LYS A 210 4.26 -24.77 -0.67
N GLU A 211 5.42 -24.16 -0.47
CA GLU A 211 5.59 -22.96 0.38
C GLU A 211 5.16 -21.69 -0.36
N TYR A 212 5.03 -21.77 -1.68
CA TYR A 212 4.51 -20.67 -2.49
C TYR A 212 2.98 -20.60 -2.34
N PRO A 213 2.35 -19.41 -2.32
CA PRO A 213 0.91 -19.28 -2.24
C PRO A 213 0.20 -20.11 -3.30
N GLN A 214 -0.75 -20.95 -2.88
CA GLN A 214 -1.40 -21.91 -3.79
C GLN A 214 -2.52 -21.29 -4.65
N CYS A 215 -2.92 -20.07 -4.34
CA CYS A 215 -3.84 -19.29 -5.18
C CYS A 215 -3.46 -17.80 -5.18
N ALA A 216 -4.06 -17.04 -6.10
CA ALA A 216 -3.77 -15.62 -6.28
C ALA A 216 -4.43 -14.72 -5.23
N VAL A 217 -5.36 -15.24 -4.44
CA VAL A 217 -6.10 -14.48 -3.41
C VAL A 217 -6.03 -15.21 -2.08
N HIS A 218 -5.64 -14.49 -1.03
CA HIS A 218 -5.56 -15.03 0.32
C HIS A 218 -6.32 -14.16 1.30
N ILE A 219 -7.06 -14.82 2.21
CA ILE A 219 -7.71 -14.16 3.35
C ILE A 219 -6.80 -14.34 4.55
N VAL A 220 -6.40 -13.23 5.17
CA VAL A 220 -5.58 -13.19 6.38
C VAL A 220 -6.43 -12.66 7.51
N ASP A 221 -6.74 -13.50 8.47
CA ASP A 221 -7.47 -13.10 9.68
C ASP A 221 -6.59 -12.21 10.55
N ILE A 222 -7.14 -11.11 11.01
CA ILE A 222 -6.46 -10.12 11.85
C ILE A 222 -7.02 -10.21 13.27
N PRO A 223 -6.17 -10.43 14.29
CA PRO A 223 -6.60 -10.36 15.68
C PRO A 223 -7.19 -8.99 16.00
N LEU A 224 -8.38 -9.00 16.58
CA LEU A 224 -9.03 -7.76 16.97
C LEU A 224 -8.58 -7.35 18.37
N TRP A 225 -8.14 -6.10 18.48
CA TRP A 225 -7.87 -5.44 19.75
C TRP A 225 -9.19 -5.07 20.44
N ASP A 226 -9.16 -4.95 21.73
CA ASP A 226 -10.29 -4.35 22.43
C ASP A 226 -10.40 -2.84 22.13
N ASN A 227 -11.53 -2.26 22.55
CA ASN A 227 -11.81 -0.86 22.21
C ASN A 227 -10.88 0.12 22.96
N GLU A 228 -10.47 -0.22 24.16
CA GLU A 228 -9.57 0.60 24.98
C GLU A 228 -8.17 0.61 24.37
N GLU A 229 -7.67 -0.54 23.93
CA GLU A 229 -6.40 -0.68 23.23
C GLU A 229 -6.38 0.14 21.92
N CYS A 230 -7.45 0.05 21.12
CA CYS A 230 -7.58 0.85 19.90
C CYS A 230 -7.54 2.36 20.17
N ILE A 231 -8.28 2.82 21.18
CA ILE A 231 -8.34 4.23 21.56
C ILE A 231 -6.97 4.70 22.09
N ALA A 232 -6.32 3.90 22.93
CA ALA A 232 -5.00 4.22 23.48
C ALA A 232 -3.96 4.34 22.37
N TYR A 233 -3.92 3.38 21.45
CA TYR A 233 -3.04 3.42 20.27
C TYR A 233 -3.31 4.66 19.41
N ALA A 234 -4.57 4.93 19.06
CA ALA A 234 -4.93 6.09 18.25
C ALA A 234 -4.54 7.41 18.94
N ALA A 235 -4.80 7.53 20.24
CA ALA A 235 -4.48 8.72 21.02
C ALA A 235 -2.97 8.97 21.09
N GLU A 236 -2.17 7.92 21.26
CA GLU A 236 -0.72 8.03 21.25
C GLU A 236 -0.19 8.45 19.88
N ARG A 237 -0.64 7.80 18.82
CA ARG A 237 -0.23 8.15 17.45
C ARG A 237 -0.61 9.61 17.10
N ILE A 238 -1.80 10.04 17.49
CA ILE A 238 -2.24 11.44 17.29
C ILE A 238 -1.29 12.41 18.00
N LYS A 239 -0.90 12.15 19.25
CA LYS A 239 0.07 12.99 19.97
C LYS A 239 1.41 13.10 19.24
N LEU A 240 1.92 11.98 18.69
CA LEU A 240 3.15 11.99 17.91
C LEU A 240 3.03 12.85 16.65
N HIS A 241 1.91 12.77 15.93
CA HIS A 241 1.65 13.60 14.75
C HIS A 241 1.46 15.08 15.11
N GLN A 242 0.80 15.39 16.23
CA GLN A 242 0.66 16.76 16.75
C GLN A 242 2.01 17.35 17.14
N ALA A 243 2.84 16.57 17.85
CA ALA A 243 4.19 16.97 18.20
C ALA A 243 5.04 17.27 16.95
N ALA A 244 5.04 16.37 15.98
CA ALA A 244 5.75 16.59 14.72
C ALA A 244 5.28 17.83 13.96
N ALA A 245 3.99 18.16 14.03
CA ALA A 245 3.44 19.34 13.38
C ALA A 245 3.96 20.65 14.01
N ALA A 246 4.24 20.64 15.30
CA ALA A 246 4.74 21.81 16.05
C ALA A 246 6.28 21.97 15.98
N MET A 247 7.02 20.92 15.57
CA MET A 247 8.49 20.92 15.54
C MET A 247 9.04 21.49 14.23
N PRO A 248 10.22 22.16 14.25
CA PRO A 248 11.03 22.39 13.06
C PRO A 248 11.48 21.07 12.40
N ASP A 249 11.74 21.08 11.08
CA ASP A 249 12.02 19.87 10.29
C ASP A 249 13.21 19.04 10.77
N ASP A 250 14.26 19.72 11.22
CA ASP A 250 15.50 19.13 11.70
C ASP A 250 15.33 18.44 13.06
N THR A 251 14.39 18.92 13.88
CA THR A 251 14.11 18.39 15.21
C THR A 251 13.04 17.31 15.25
N ILE A 252 12.25 17.12 14.16
CA ILE A 252 11.31 16.01 14.09
C ILE A 252 12.10 14.68 14.17
N PRO A 253 11.78 13.76 15.11
CA PRO A 253 12.47 12.50 15.24
C PRO A 253 12.56 11.74 13.93
N ALA A 254 13.67 11.01 13.70
CA ALA A 254 13.80 10.13 12.54
C ALA A 254 12.74 9.04 12.61
N CYS A 255 12.33 8.55 11.44
CA CYS A 255 11.46 7.37 11.36
C CYS A 255 12.14 6.18 12.06
N GLU A 256 11.37 5.30 12.67
CA GLU A 256 11.87 4.09 13.30
C GLU A 256 12.58 3.16 12.27
N PRO A 257 13.52 2.31 12.68
CA PRO A 257 14.21 1.39 11.76
C PRO A 257 13.23 0.55 10.91
N LYS A 258 12.15 0.06 11.53
CA LYS A 258 11.08 -0.68 10.84
C LYS A 258 10.37 0.20 9.78
N GLU A 259 10.09 1.44 10.09
CA GLU A 259 9.47 2.41 9.19
C GLU A 259 10.38 2.80 8.02
N ARG A 260 11.70 2.77 8.22
CA ARG A 260 12.71 2.99 7.18
C ARG A 260 13.00 1.76 6.32
N TRP A 261 12.46 0.58 6.70
CA TRP A 261 12.80 -0.73 6.15
C TRP A 261 14.32 -0.98 6.25
N ALA A 262 14.87 -0.65 7.42
CA ALA A 262 16.27 -0.78 7.69
C ALA A 262 16.73 -2.23 7.59
N LYS A 263 17.82 -2.46 6.90
CA LYS A 263 18.51 -3.74 6.79
C LYS A 263 19.84 -3.66 7.50
N SER A 264 20.17 -4.69 8.25
CA SER A 264 21.49 -4.88 8.84
C SER A 264 22.53 -5.19 7.74
N ASN A 265 23.81 -5.05 8.11
CA ASN A 265 24.89 -5.56 7.28
C ASN A 265 24.69 -7.06 7.04
N THR A 266 25.08 -7.54 5.87
CA THR A 266 25.18 -8.96 5.56
C THR A 266 26.60 -9.30 5.12
N PHE A 267 26.97 -10.56 5.29
CA PHE A 267 28.34 -11.05 5.08
C PHE A 267 28.32 -12.15 4.02
N ALA A 268 28.83 -11.81 2.84
CA ALA A 268 28.80 -12.68 1.68
C ALA A 268 30.09 -13.48 1.54
N ILE A 269 30.03 -14.81 1.62
CA ILE A 269 31.14 -15.67 1.26
C ILE A 269 31.20 -15.74 -0.26
N LYS A 270 32.29 -15.23 -0.82
CA LYS A 270 32.45 -15.04 -2.25
C LYS A 270 33.74 -15.66 -2.74
N LYS A 271 33.68 -16.41 -3.83
CA LYS A 271 34.86 -16.92 -4.51
C LYS A 271 35.53 -15.81 -5.30
N ASP A 272 36.87 -15.73 -5.24
CA ASP A 272 37.65 -14.75 -5.99
C ASP A 272 37.31 -14.78 -7.48
N GLY A 273 37.06 -13.62 -8.06
CA GLY A 273 36.65 -13.44 -9.45
C GLY A 273 35.16 -13.68 -9.74
N ASN A 274 34.38 -14.21 -8.83
CA ASN A 274 32.94 -14.42 -9.03
C ASN A 274 32.11 -13.17 -8.65
N LYS A 275 31.08 -12.87 -9.45
CA LYS A 275 30.13 -11.79 -9.13
C LYS A 275 29.08 -12.22 -8.07
N ARG A 276 28.72 -13.50 -8.05
CA ARG A 276 27.70 -14.03 -7.11
C ARG A 276 28.38 -14.61 -5.87
N ALA A 277 27.77 -14.36 -4.70
CA ALA A 277 28.16 -15.02 -3.47
C ALA A 277 27.80 -16.50 -3.50
N ALA A 278 28.64 -17.33 -2.89
CA ALA A 278 28.34 -18.74 -2.66
C ALA A 278 27.32 -18.90 -1.49
N LYS A 279 27.43 -18.04 -0.48
CA LYS A 279 26.51 -17.96 0.66
C LYS A 279 26.44 -16.52 1.15
N VAL A 280 25.28 -16.08 1.66
CA VAL A 280 25.12 -14.83 2.40
C VAL A 280 24.69 -15.18 3.81
N CYS A 281 25.38 -14.62 4.79
CA CYS A 281 25.16 -14.80 6.22
C CYS A 281 24.67 -13.49 6.83
N ASP A 282 23.85 -13.59 7.87
CA ASP A 282 23.31 -12.42 8.56
C ASP A 282 24.29 -11.86 9.61
N THR A 283 25.25 -12.68 10.08
CA THR A 283 26.29 -12.25 11.00
C THR A 283 27.68 -12.56 10.48
N LEU A 284 28.67 -11.78 10.96
CA LEU A 284 30.07 -12.00 10.62
C LEU A 284 30.58 -13.33 11.21
N GLU A 285 30.14 -13.66 12.40
CA GLU A 285 30.48 -14.89 13.10
C GLU A 285 30.06 -16.12 12.30
N GLU A 286 28.81 -16.14 11.79
CA GLU A 286 28.32 -17.22 10.93
C GLU A 286 29.19 -17.34 9.66
N ALA A 287 29.49 -16.21 9.02
CA ALA A 287 30.32 -16.20 7.82
C ALA A 287 31.74 -16.71 8.10
N GLN A 288 32.35 -16.34 9.24
CA GLN A 288 33.68 -16.80 9.65
C GLN A 288 33.69 -18.30 9.95
N GLN A 289 32.65 -18.83 10.60
CA GLN A 289 32.53 -20.27 10.87
C GLN A 289 32.36 -21.09 9.59
N LEU A 290 31.63 -20.58 8.61
CA LEU A 290 31.39 -21.28 7.35
C LEU A 290 32.51 -21.14 6.35
N LEU A 291 33.29 -20.05 6.37
CA LEU A 291 34.34 -19.75 5.38
C LEU A 291 35.30 -20.93 5.13
N PRO A 292 35.81 -21.66 6.16
CA PRO A 292 36.74 -22.78 5.94
C PRO A 292 36.14 -23.88 5.07
N THR A 293 34.81 -24.07 5.09
CA THR A 293 34.14 -25.12 4.29
C THR A 293 34.12 -24.83 2.80
N TYR A 294 34.33 -23.56 2.40
CA TYR A 294 34.36 -23.12 0.99
C TYR A 294 35.75 -23.14 0.37
N GLY A 295 36.83 -23.26 1.18
CA GLY A 295 38.22 -23.38 0.74
C GLY A 295 38.91 -22.05 0.46
N ALA A 296 40.24 -22.13 0.21
CA ALA A 296 41.20 -21.01 0.24
C ALA A 296 40.97 -19.87 -0.79
N LYS A 297 40.10 -20.09 -1.79
CA LYS A 297 39.77 -19.05 -2.82
C LYS A 297 38.52 -18.26 -2.50
N HIS A 298 38.03 -18.33 -1.26
CA HIS A 298 36.85 -17.60 -0.83
C HIS A 298 37.21 -16.58 0.26
N SER A 299 36.54 -15.45 0.22
CA SER A 299 36.68 -14.36 1.18
C SER A 299 35.29 -13.88 1.64
N ILE A 300 35.25 -13.18 2.77
CA ILE A 300 34.02 -12.54 3.25
C ILE A 300 33.98 -11.11 2.75
N GLU A 301 32.94 -10.77 2.01
CA GLU A 301 32.60 -9.42 1.59
C GLU A 301 31.49 -8.89 2.50
N THR A 302 31.77 -7.83 3.25
CA THR A 302 30.73 -7.13 4.01
C THR A 302 29.86 -6.33 3.06
N ARG A 303 28.57 -6.56 3.09
CA ARG A 303 27.56 -5.77 2.39
C ARG A 303 26.88 -4.87 3.38
N ALA A 304 27.07 -3.58 3.20
CA ALA A 304 26.43 -2.60 4.07
C ALA A 304 24.91 -2.73 3.99
N GLY A 305 24.28 -2.69 5.14
CA GLY A 305 22.85 -2.49 5.26
C GLY A 305 22.47 -1.07 4.81
N GLY A 306 21.18 -0.79 4.84
CA GLY A 306 20.69 0.54 4.48
C GLY A 306 19.20 0.69 4.77
N ASP A 307 18.70 1.89 4.64
CA ASP A 307 17.31 2.24 4.84
C ASP A 307 16.58 2.23 3.49
N ILE A 308 16.13 1.05 3.04
CA ILE A 308 15.58 0.83 1.69
C ILE A 308 14.48 1.85 1.33
N ARG A 309 13.61 2.16 2.31
CA ARG A 309 12.55 3.16 2.07
C ARG A 309 13.11 4.54 1.83
N CYS A 310 14.10 4.97 2.63
CA CYS A 310 14.71 6.29 2.51
C CYS A 310 15.42 6.48 1.17
N GLU A 311 16.13 5.45 0.72
CA GLU A 311 16.96 5.51 -0.49
C GLU A 311 16.15 5.42 -1.79
N ARG A 312 14.97 4.71 -1.75
CA ARG A 312 14.28 4.34 -3.01
C ARG A 312 12.81 4.74 -3.08
N TYR A 313 12.13 4.93 -1.94
CA TYR A 313 10.66 5.02 -1.92
C TYR A 313 10.12 6.22 -1.15
N CYS A 314 10.98 7.02 -0.54
CA CYS A 314 10.55 8.16 0.26
C CYS A 314 10.55 9.45 -0.56
N SER A 315 9.38 9.91 -0.97
CA SER A 315 9.23 11.14 -1.76
C SER A 315 9.70 12.40 -1.02
N VAL A 316 9.84 12.36 0.31
CA VAL A 316 10.33 13.47 1.12
C VAL A 316 11.81 13.33 1.52
N ALA A 317 12.53 12.33 1.01
CA ALA A 317 13.95 12.16 1.30
C ALA A 317 14.79 13.43 1.02
N PRO A 318 14.56 14.18 -0.08
CA PRO A 318 15.28 15.42 -0.36
C PRO A 318 15.11 16.51 0.71
N PHE A 319 14.05 16.47 1.49
CA PHE A 319 13.73 17.44 2.55
C PHE A 319 14.09 16.92 3.96
N CYS A 320 14.43 15.63 4.07
CA CYS A 320 14.65 14.95 5.34
C CYS A 320 16.08 15.17 5.85
N HIS A 321 16.22 15.79 7.02
CA HIS A 321 17.53 16.01 7.66
C HIS A 321 18.26 14.67 7.93
N TYR A 322 17.56 13.65 8.44
CA TYR A 322 18.14 12.33 8.65
C TYR A 322 18.75 11.75 7.38
N TYR A 323 18.01 11.79 6.27
CA TYR A 323 18.50 11.28 4.98
C TYR A 323 19.73 12.05 4.49
N LYS A 324 19.72 13.37 4.57
CA LYS A 324 20.85 14.21 4.17
C LYS A 324 22.08 13.91 5.00
N ALA A 325 21.93 13.81 6.34
CA ALA A 325 23.04 13.53 7.24
C ALA A 325 23.62 12.11 7.04
N THR A 326 22.78 11.14 6.69
CA THR A 326 23.21 9.74 6.60
C THR A 326 23.78 9.39 5.21
N TYR A 327 23.19 9.94 4.14
CA TYR A 327 23.46 9.49 2.76
C TYR A 327 24.03 10.56 1.84
N LYS A 328 23.94 11.87 2.22
CA LYS A 328 24.39 13.00 1.41
C LYS A 328 25.55 13.78 2.02
N SER A 329 25.98 13.45 3.23
CA SER A 329 27.09 14.15 3.92
C SER A 329 28.46 13.91 3.28
N ASN A 330 28.58 13.03 2.29
CA ASN A 330 29.82 12.68 1.58
C ASN A 330 29.83 13.18 0.12
N GLU A 331 28.83 13.94 -0.31
CA GLU A 331 28.84 14.68 -1.57
C GLU A 331 29.20 16.15 -1.31
#